data_11552732631e5b29b5302711fc3a5636
#
_entry.id   11552732631e5b29b5302711fc3a5636
#
_cell.length_a   1.000
_cell.length_b   1.000
_cell.length_c   1.000
_cell.angle_alpha   90.00
_cell.angle_beta   90.00
_cell.angle_gamma   90.00
#
_symmetry.space_group_name_H-M   'P 1'
#
loop_
_entity.id
_entity.type
_entity.pdbx_description
1 polymer ?
#
loop_
_entity_poly.entity_id
_entity_poly.type
_entity_poly.pdbx_seq_one_letter_code
_entity_poly.pdbx_strand_id
1 'polypeptide(L)'
;MSVVATVLDKREEVLRLAEKHGAENVRVFGSAARGDFTPESDIDILIAEGDGKTQLFPCGFIADLEKLFERRVDVVQEDALHELLRERILEEAVRI
;
A
#
# COMPACT_ATOMS: atom_id res chain seq x y z
N MET A 1 -9.61 -15.30 6.35
CA MET A 1 -9.05 -14.70 5.12
C MET A 1 -7.93 -13.74 5.45
N SER A 2 -6.80 -13.88 4.79
CA SER A 2 -5.72 -12.92 4.99
C SER A 2 -6.01 -11.63 4.23
N VAL A 3 -5.49 -10.51 4.70
CA VAL A 3 -5.65 -9.22 4.02
C VAL A 3 -4.85 -9.18 2.72
N VAL A 4 -3.76 -9.93 2.67
CA VAL A 4 -3.03 -10.08 1.42
C VAL A 4 -3.97 -10.65 0.35
N ALA A 5 -4.78 -11.66 0.71
CA ALA A 5 -5.78 -12.22 -0.21
C ALA A 5 -6.82 -11.18 -0.63
N THR A 6 -7.28 -10.34 0.32
CA THR A 6 -8.24 -9.27 0.02
C THR A 6 -7.64 -8.25 -0.94
N VAL A 7 -6.40 -7.86 -0.71
CA VAL A 7 -5.69 -6.92 -1.59
C VAL A 7 -5.46 -7.54 -2.96
N LEU A 8 -5.09 -8.83 -3.01
CA LEU A 8 -4.88 -9.55 -4.26
C LEU A 8 -6.17 -9.69 -5.08
N ASP A 9 -7.31 -9.87 -4.40
CA ASP A 9 -8.61 -9.94 -5.08
C ASP A 9 -8.93 -8.63 -5.80
N LYS A 10 -8.44 -7.51 -5.28
CA LYS A 10 -8.65 -6.18 -5.87
C LYS A 10 -7.38 -5.63 -6.52
N ARG A 11 -6.47 -6.53 -6.87
CA ARG A 11 -5.17 -6.17 -7.43
C ARG A 11 -5.26 -5.25 -8.64
N GLU A 12 -6.15 -5.57 -9.57
CA GLU A 12 -6.29 -4.76 -10.79
C GLU A 12 -6.74 -3.34 -10.49
N GLU A 13 -7.69 -3.19 -9.58
CA GLU A 13 -8.17 -1.88 -9.16
C GLU A 13 -7.07 -1.09 -8.45
N VAL A 14 -6.32 -1.73 -7.57
CA VAL A 14 -5.20 -1.09 -6.86
C VAL A 14 -4.14 -0.61 -7.85
N LEU A 15 -3.75 -1.46 -8.79
CA LEU A 15 -2.74 -1.10 -9.78
C LEU A 15 -3.21 0.01 -10.72
N ARG A 16 -4.49 0.02 -11.05
CA ARG A 16 -5.09 1.08 -11.86
C ARG A 16 -5.07 2.42 -11.12
N LEU A 17 -5.41 2.39 -9.83
CA LEU A 17 -5.36 3.59 -8.98
C LEU A 17 -3.91 4.06 -8.81
N ALA A 18 -2.97 3.14 -8.64
CA ALA A 18 -1.55 3.48 -8.54
C ALA A 18 -1.07 4.18 -9.80
N GLU A 19 -1.42 3.67 -10.96
CA GLU A 19 -1.08 4.30 -12.24
C GLU A 19 -1.69 5.70 -12.36
N LYS A 20 -2.95 5.83 -11.97
CA LYS A 20 -3.65 7.11 -11.99
C LYS A 20 -2.95 8.19 -11.17
N HIS A 21 -2.44 7.82 -10.01
CA HIS A 21 -1.82 8.76 -9.08
C HIS A 21 -0.30 8.84 -9.17
N GLY A 22 0.32 7.99 -10.00
CA GLY A 22 1.77 8.01 -10.16
C GLY A 22 2.53 7.23 -9.11
N ALA A 23 1.90 6.24 -8.47
CA ALA A 23 2.57 5.33 -7.55
C ALA A 23 3.09 4.11 -8.30
N GLU A 24 4.29 3.66 -7.95
CA GLU A 24 4.91 2.50 -8.56
C GLU A 24 5.31 1.47 -7.50
N ASN A 25 5.54 0.25 -7.95
CA ASN A 25 6.07 -0.82 -7.12
C ASN A 25 5.25 -1.02 -5.83
N VAL A 26 3.94 -1.24 -6.00
CA VAL A 26 3.00 -1.37 -4.89
C VAL A 26 3.20 -2.69 -4.15
N ARG A 27 3.36 -2.61 -2.82
CA ARG A 27 3.56 -3.77 -1.94
C ARG A 27 2.72 -3.62 -0.69
N VAL A 28 2.36 -4.74 -0.09
CA VAL A 28 1.64 -4.79 1.19
C VAL A 28 2.63 -5.17 2.27
N PHE A 29 2.62 -4.48 3.40
CA PHE A 29 3.49 -4.81 4.53
C PHE A 29 2.73 -4.70 5.85
N GLY A 30 3.45 -4.85 6.97
CA GLY A 30 2.86 -4.75 8.30
C GLY A 30 1.98 -5.94 8.66
N SER A 31 0.94 -5.69 9.45
CA SER A 31 0.06 -6.75 9.94
C SER A 31 -0.61 -7.54 8.80
N ALA A 32 -0.93 -6.88 7.69
CA ALA A 32 -1.51 -7.53 6.53
C ALA A 32 -0.57 -8.59 5.95
N ALA A 33 0.72 -8.27 5.82
CA ALA A 33 1.71 -9.18 5.28
C ALA A 33 2.05 -10.29 6.25
N ARG A 34 2.03 -10.01 7.57
CA ARG A 34 2.35 -11.00 8.61
C ARG A 34 1.21 -11.95 8.95
N GLY A 35 -0.01 -11.64 8.53
CA GLY A 35 -1.18 -12.43 8.88
C GLY A 35 -1.78 -12.10 10.25
N ASP A 36 -1.32 -11.05 10.91
CA ASP A 36 -1.84 -10.59 12.22
C ASP A 36 -3.06 -9.70 12.06
N PHE A 37 -3.67 -9.74 10.92
CA PHE A 37 -4.75 -8.85 10.54
C PHE A 37 -6.04 -9.13 11.30
N THR A 38 -6.66 -8.04 11.79
CA THR A 38 -8.00 -8.07 12.37
C THR A 38 -8.93 -7.17 11.56
N PRO A 39 -10.25 -7.28 11.70
CA PRO A 39 -11.17 -6.38 11.00
C PRO A 39 -10.94 -4.89 11.28
N GLU A 40 -10.25 -4.58 12.37
CA GLU A 40 -9.96 -3.21 12.79
C GLU A 40 -8.56 -2.74 12.33
N SER A 41 -7.76 -3.63 11.76
CA SER A 41 -6.40 -3.29 11.32
C SER A 41 -6.41 -2.41 10.08
N ASP A 42 -5.46 -1.49 10.02
CA ASP A 42 -5.22 -0.70 8.82
C ASP A 42 -4.48 -1.54 7.77
N ILE A 43 -4.66 -1.20 6.51
CA ILE A 43 -3.86 -1.82 5.44
C ILE A 43 -2.64 -0.96 5.21
N ASP A 44 -1.46 -1.55 5.33
CA ASP A 44 -0.19 -0.85 5.12
C ASP A 44 0.33 -1.13 3.71
N ILE A 45 0.47 -0.07 2.93
CA ILE A 45 0.91 -0.14 1.53
C ILE A 45 2.24 0.59 1.40
N LEU A 46 3.21 -0.06 0.77
CA LEU A 46 4.51 0.53 0.47
C LEU A 46 4.60 0.80 -1.03
N ILE A 47 4.99 2.01 -1.39
CA ILE A 47 5.09 2.40 -2.80
C ILE A 47 6.41 3.08 -3.09
N ALA A 48 6.77 3.12 -4.37
CA ALA A 48 7.81 4.00 -4.87
C ALA A 48 7.12 5.16 -5.60
N GLU A 49 7.73 6.34 -5.56
CA GLU A 49 7.22 7.51 -6.24
C GLU A 49 7.53 7.41 -7.73
N GLY A 50 6.50 7.49 -8.56
CA GLY A 50 6.66 7.46 -10.01
C GLY A 50 6.73 8.85 -10.63
N ASP A 51 7.12 8.90 -11.89
CA ASP A 51 7.26 10.15 -12.64
C ASP A 51 5.91 10.83 -12.91
N GLY A 52 4.83 10.05 -12.91
CA GLY A 52 3.49 10.53 -13.21
C GLY A 52 2.68 10.98 -12.02
N LYS A 53 3.32 11.26 -10.87
CA LYS A 53 2.59 11.63 -9.66
C LYS A 53 1.74 12.89 -9.85
N THR A 54 0.55 12.88 -9.24
CA THR A 54 -0.36 14.02 -9.26
C THR A 54 -0.01 15.00 -8.15
N GLN A 55 -0.61 16.22 -8.21
CA GLN A 55 -0.38 17.24 -7.18
C GLN A 55 -0.82 16.79 -5.78
N LEU A 56 -1.84 15.95 -5.71
CA LEU A 56 -2.37 15.45 -4.42
C LEU A 56 -1.71 14.15 -3.97
N PHE A 57 -0.65 13.74 -4.64
CA PHE A 57 0.08 12.53 -4.28
C PHE A 57 0.78 12.68 -2.92
N PRO A 58 0.70 11.71 -2.00
CA PRO A 58 -0.05 10.45 -2.14
C PRO A 58 -1.47 10.49 -1.58
N CYS A 59 -1.96 11.67 -1.14
CA CYS A 59 -3.26 11.79 -0.47
C CYS A 59 -4.43 11.33 -1.34
N GLY A 60 -4.41 11.65 -2.62
CA GLY A 60 -5.45 11.19 -3.54
C GLY A 60 -5.47 9.69 -3.69
N PHE A 61 -4.31 9.07 -3.74
CA PHE A 61 -4.16 7.62 -3.80
C PHE A 61 -4.71 6.95 -2.54
N ILE A 62 -4.33 7.50 -1.36
CA ILE A 62 -4.83 7.01 -0.08
C ILE A 62 -6.35 7.07 -0.02
N ALA A 63 -6.94 8.20 -0.41
CA ALA A 63 -8.39 8.38 -0.38
C ALA A 63 -9.10 7.35 -1.28
N ASP A 64 -8.60 7.12 -2.48
CA ASP A 64 -9.17 6.14 -3.40
C ASP A 64 -9.04 4.71 -2.87
N LEU A 65 -7.90 4.37 -2.25
CA LEU A 65 -7.71 3.06 -1.66
C LEU A 65 -8.63 2.83 -0.46
N GLU A 66 -8.80 3.85 0.39
CA GLU A 66 -9.71 3.75 1.54
C GLU A 66 -11.14 3.53 1.10
N LYS A 67 -11.54 4.17 0.01
CA LYS A 67 -12.85 3.98 -0.57
C LYS A 67 -13.02 2.57 -1.15
N LEU A 68 -11.97 2.07 -1.81
CA LEU A 68 -11.98 0.74 -2.42
C LEU A 68 -12.08 -0.37 -1.37
N PHE A 69 -11.32 -0.25 -0.29
CA PHE A 69 -11.26 -1.27 0.76
C PHE A 69 -12.22 -1.02 1.92
N GLU A 70 -12.85 0.14 1.97
CA GLU A 70 -13.76 0.55 3.04
C GLU A 70 -13.12 0.44 4.42
N ARG A 71 -11.83 0.81 4.51
CA ARG A 71 -11.06 0.86 5.76
C ARG A 71 -9.88 1.80 5.62
N ARG A 72 -9.23 2.08 6.73
CA ARG A 72 -8.05 2.96 6.73
C ARG A 72 -6.91 2.29 6.00
N VAL A 73 -6.22 3.06 5.18
CA VAL A 73 -5.07 2.62 4.43
C VAL A 73 -3.91 3.58 4.72
N ASP A 74 -2.79 3.01 5.15
CA ASP A 74 -1.56 3.76 5.38
C ASP A 74 -0.66 3.54 4.16
N VAL A 75 -0.28 4.62 3.51
CA VAL A 75 0.62 4.54 2.35
C VAL A 75 1.96 5.17 2.73
N VAL A 76 3.01 4.38 2.64
CA VAL A 76 4.37 4.82 2.96
C VAL A 76 5.20 4.79 1.68
N GLN A 77 5.93 5.87 1.43
CA GLN A 77 6.85 5.93 0.31
C GLN A 77 8.18 5.30 0.71
N GLU A 78 8.71 4.47 -0.17
CA GLU A 78 9.97 3.76 0.08
C GLU A 78 11.11 4.70 0.48
N ASP A 79 11.19 5.86 -0.17
CA ASP A 79 12.24 6.85 0.09
C ASP A 79 12.09 7.54 1.45
N ALA A 80 10.90 7.49 2.04
CA ALA A 80 10.63 8.10 3.34
C ALA A 80 10.91 7.15 4.52
N LEU A 81 11.27 5.89 4.26
CA LEU A 81 11.54 4.92 5.31
C LEU A 81 12.84 5.24 6.03
N HIS A 82 12.78 5.21 7.36
CA HIS A 82 13.97 5.34 8.19
C HIS A 82 14.89 4.14 7.96
N GLU A 83 16.21 4.37 7.87
CA GLU A 83 17.18 3.32 7.57
C GLU A 83 17.04 2.08 8.44
N LEU A 84 16.80 2.27 9.73
CA LEU A 84 16.68 1.16 10.68
C LEU A 84 15.46 0.27 10.40
N LEU A 85 14.42 0.83 9.81
CA LEU A 85 13.18 0.10 9.52
C LEU A 85 13.10 -0.37 8.07
N ARG A 86 13.86 0.26 7.20
CA ARG A 86 13.78 0.02 5.76
C ARG A 86 14.00 -1.44 5.38
N GLU A 87 15.10 -2.01 5.84
CA GLU A 87 15.45 -3.39 5.52
C GLU A 87 14.38 -4.36 6.01
N ARG A 88 13.91 -4.16 7.24
CA ARG A 88 12.88 -5.01 7.83
C ARG A 88 11.57 -4.93 7.05
N ILE A 89 11.15 -3.73 6.70
CA ILE A 89 9.90 -3.52 5.96
C ILE A 89 10.01 -4.12 4.56
N LEU A 90 11.14 -3.95 3.89
CA LEU A 90 11.35 -4.50 2.55
C LEU A 90 11.36 -6.04 2.56
N GLU A 91 11.92 -6.65 3.60
CA GLU A 91 11.89 -8.11 3.75
C GLU A 91 10.47 -8.64 3.96
N GLU A 92 9.66 -7.89 4.69
CA GLU A 92 8.29 -8.27 5.04
C GLU A 92 7.30 -7.99 3.91
N ALA A 93 7.58 -7.01 3.06
CA ALA A 93 6.66 -6.53 2.04
C ALA A 93 6.37 -7.59 0.98
N VAL A 94 5.09 -7.71 0.61
CA VAL A 94 4.62 -8.65 -0.41
C VAL A 94 4.16 -7.85 -1.62
N ARG A 95 4.73 -8.15 -2.76
CA ARG A 95 4.37 -7.52 -4.04
C ARG A 95 3.00 -8.00 -4.51
N ILE A 96 2.19 -7.07 -4.97
CA ILE A 96 0.90 -7.43 -5.52
C ILE A 96 0.88 -7.42 -7.05
#